data_a2d9ba19674ddeed8e32a00bba27483b
#
_entry.id   a2d9ba19674ddeed8e32a00bba27483b
#
_cell.length_a   1.000
_cell.length_b   1.000
_cell.length_c   1.000
_cell.angle_alpha   90.00
_cell.angle_beta   90.00
_cell.angle_gamma   90.00
#
_symmetry.space_group_name_H-M   'P 1'
#
loop_
_entity.id
_entity.type
_entity.pdbx_description
1 polymer ?
#
loop_
_entity_poly.entity_id
_entity_poly.type
_entity_poly.pdbx_seq_one_letter_code
_entity_poly.pdbx_strand_id
1 'polypeptide(L)'
;MSRLRGFSSPRLRRGRFRKTILIIARDSTKEPAPKEIGTLKQADNQLWVIFDSVQFIDEEIGCNWVDRDSLRTYRHLIDTRGDTLPVRTSGYATYGDTKIPSGSGTIDGILYSSRKGVELCPISATRAKFTEPRF
;
A
#
# COMPACT_ATOMS: atom_id res chain seq x y z
N MET A 1 -0.24 20.18 10.68
CA MET A 1 -0.48 19.77 10.71
C MET A 1 -1.02 19.15 10.65
N SER A 2 -0.93 19.05 11.16
CA SER A 2 -1.42 18.39 11.30
C SER A 2 -2.26 18.22 11.30
N ARG A 3 -2.72 18.56 11.54
CA ARG A 3 -3.53 18.36 11.74
C ARG A 3 -4.19 17.77 11.37
N LEU A 4 -4.28 17.67 11.14
CA LEU A 4 -4.91 16.92 11.08
C LEU A 4 -5.01 16.07 11.77
N ARG A 5 -4.47 16.35 12.67
CA ARG A 5 -4.42 15.68 13.51
C ARG A 5 -5.51 15.25 13.97
N GLY A 6 -6.02 15.74 14.29
CA GLY A 6 -7.15 15.37 14.89
C GLY A 6 -7.97 14.48 14.17
N PHE A 7 -7.89 14.34 13.12
CA PHE A 7 -8.66 13.59 12.54
C PHE A 7 -8.25 12.32 12.38
N SER A 8 -7.24 11.88 12.78
CA SER A 8 -6.92 10.55 12.95
C SER A 8 -7.91 9.86 13.79
N SER A 9 -9.00 10.37 13.86
CA SER A 9 -10.08 9.80 14.56
C SER A 9 -10.31 8.36 14.14
N PRO A 10 -10.51 7.45 15.09
CA PRO A 10 -10.80 6.05 14.75
C PRO A 10 -12.09 5.88 13.99
N ARG A 11 -12.86 6.94 13.88
CA ARG A 11 -14.09 6.83 13.13
C ARG A 11 -13.96 7.16 11.69
N LEU A 12 -12.75 7.23 11.14
CA LEU A 12 -12.58 7.46 9.72
C LEU A 12 -13.31 6.41 8.92
N ARG A 13 -14.07 6.86 7.95
CA ARG A 13 -14.86 5.98 7.15
C ARG A 13 -14.23 5.76 5.81
N ARG A 14 -14.72 4.79 5.09
CA ARG A 14 -14.23 4.52 3.76
C ARG A 14 -14.28 5.72 2.85
N GLY A 15 -15.34 6.53 2.94
CA GLY A 15 -15.46 7.70 2.09
C GLY A 15 -14.33 8.68 2.31
N ARG A 16 -13.89 8.80 3.54
CA ARG A 16 -12.79 9.68 3.85
C ARG A 16 -11.47 9.19 3.29
N PHE A 17 -11.26 7.87 3.33
CA PHE A 17 -10.09 7.27 2.72
C PHE A 17 -10.08 7.52 1.23
N ARG A 18 -11.22 7.39 0.56
CA ARG A 18 -11.33 7.67 -0.87
C ARG A 18 -11.02 9.11 -1.20
N LYS A 19 -11.47 10.03 -0.35
CA LYS A 19 -11.16 11.45 -0.55
C LYS A 19 -9.67 11.69 -0.48
N THR A 20 -8.99 11.02 0.43
CA THR A 20 -7.54 11.14 0.55
C THR A 20 -6.86 10.73 -0.75
N ILE A 21 -7.27 9.60 -1.32
CA ILE A 21 -6.70 9.14 -2.57
C ILE A 21 -6.96 10.12 -3.71
N LEU A 22 -8.17 10.66 -3.79
CA LEU A 22 -8.50 11.63 -4.82
C LEU A 22 -7.68 12.91 -4.72
N ILE A 23 -7.47 13.38 -3.52
CA ILE A 23 -6.66 14.57 -3.29
C ILE A 23 -5.22 14.34 -3.74
N ILE A 24 -4.67 13.18 -3.40
CA ILE A 24 -3.32 12.83 -3.82
C ILE A 24 -3.22 12.79 -5.33
N ALA A 25 -4.20 12.18 -6.00
CA ALA A 25 -4.19 12.06 -7.44
C ALA A 25 -4.25 13.40 -8.14
N ARG A 26 -4.91 14.39 -7.54
CA ARG A 26 -5.04 15.72 -8.14
C ARG A 26 -3.87 16.63 -7.86
N ASP A 27 -3.24 16.48 -6.73
CA ASP A 27 -2.22 17.41 -6.27
C ASP A 27 -0.84 16.88 -6.61
N SER A 28 -0.34 17.28 -7.76
CA SER A 28 0.94 16.80 -8.26
C SER A 28 2.12 17.33 -7.44
N THR A 29 1.90 18.30 -6.55
CA THR A 29 2.98 18.80 -5.70
C THR A 29 3.21 17.94 -4.48
N LYS A 30 2.28 17.05 -4.16
CA LYS A 30 2.43 16.18 -3.01
C LYS A 30 3.31 15.00 -3.34
N GLU A 31 4.04 14.56 -2.35
CA GLU A 31 4.92 13.39 -2.48
C GLU A 31 4.72 12.47 -1.30
N PRO A 32 4.88 11.18 -1.50
CA PRO A 32 4.76 10.24 -0.41
C PRO A 32 5.94 10.35 0.55
N ALA A 33 5.67 10.10 1.82
CA ALA A 33 6.71 10.10 2.84
C ALA A 33 7.47 8.78 2.79
N PRO A 34 8.81 8.80 2.71
CA PRO A 34 9.57 7.55 2.75
C PRO A 34 9.43 6.87 4.11
N LYS A 35 9.22 5.56 4.08
CA LYS A 35 9.06 4.76 5.30
C LYS A 35 9.75 3.43 5.14
N GLU A 36 9.99 2.78 6.27
CA GLU A 36 10.48 1.40 6.31
C GLU A 36 9.43 0.56 7.02
N ILE A 37 9.26 -0.67 6.55
CA ILE A 37 8.20 -1.54 7.07
C ILE A 37 8.31 -1.71 8.59
N GLY A 38 9.50 -1.94 9.08
CA GLY A 38 9.70 -2.19 10.50
C GLY A 38 9.43 -1.00 11.43
N THR A 39 9.26 0.19 10.86
CA THR A 39 9.02 1.40 11.66
C THR A 39 7.56 1.83 11.67
N LEU A 40 6.68 1.08 11.01
CA LEU A 40 5.28 1.49 10.89
C LEU A 40 4.54 1.36 12.20
N LYS A 41 3.61 2.29 12.44
CA LYS A 41 2.80 2.34 13.66
C LYS A 41 1.36 2.60 13.27
N GLN A 42 0.46 2.31 14.18
CA GLN A 42 -0.96 2.60 13.95
C GLN A 42 -1.21 4.09 13.75
N ALA A 43 -0.37 4.93 14.32
CA ALA A 43 -0.49 6.37 14.14
C ALA A 43 -0.23 6.80 12.68
N ASP A 44 0.38 5.92 11.89
CA ASP A 44 0.65 6.22 10.48
C ASP A 44 -0.57 6.03 9.59
N ASN A 45 -1.73 5.78 10.17
CA ASN A 45 -2.97 5.55 9.43
C ASN A 45 -3.27 6.70 8.47
N GLN A 46 -3.61 6.35 7.24
CA GLN A 46 -3.97 7.28 6.16
C GLN A 46 -2.84 8.17 5.68
N LEU A 47 -1.61 7.81 5.98
CA LEU A 47 -0.47 8.50 5.39
C LEU A 47 -0.19 7.96 3.98
N TRP A 48 0.19 8.85 3.11
CA TRP A 48 0.71 8.49 1.79
C TRP A 48 2.20 8.24 1.95
N VAL A 49 2.63 7.00 1.70
CA VAL A 49 4.00 6.58 1.97
C VAL A 49 4.58 5.87 0.77
N ILE A 50 5.91 5.82 0.71
CA ILE A 50 6.62 5.07 -0.31
C ILE A 50 7.65 4.18 0.39
N PHE A 51 7.75 2.94 -0.09
CA PHE A 51 8.73 1.98 0.37
C PHE A 51 9.73 1.72 -0.75
N ASP A 52 11.00 1.63 -0.39
CA ASP A 52 12.07 1.34 -1.32
C ASP A 52 12.67 -0.02 -0.96
N SER A 53 13.23 -0.68 -1.96
CA SER A 53 13.91 -1.96 -1.77
C SER A 53 12.99 -3.01 -1.15
N VAL A 54 11.80 -3.14 -1.69
CA VAL A 54 10.83 -4.14 -1.27
C VAL A 54 10.45 -5.01 -2.47
N GLN A 55 9.92 -6.18 -2.18
CA GLN A 55 9.44 -7.10 -3.20
C GLN A 55 8.28 -7.90 -2.62
N PHE A 56 7.46 -8.49 -3.47
CA PHE A 56 6.44 -9.42 -3.00
C PHE A 56 7.11 -10.73 -2.61
N ILE A 57 6.52 -11.44 -1.64
CA ILE A 57 7.10 -12.70 -1.18
C ILE A 57 7.08 -13.74 -2.29
N ASP A 58 8.02 -14.68 -2.23
CA ASP A 58 8.19 -15.68 -3.28
C ASP A 58 6.94 -16.50 -3.53
N GLU A 59 6.22 -16.81 -2.48
CA GLU A 59 5.03 -17.67 -2.58
C GLU A 59 3.91 -17.04 -3.38
N GLU A 60 3.93 -15.72 -3.57
CA GLU A 60 2.86 -15.02 -4.27
C GLU A 60 3.23 -14.62 -5.70
N ILE A 61 4.46 -14.84 -6.10
CA ILE A 61 4.89 -14.49 -7.45
C ILE A 61 4.10 -15.32 -8.45
N GLY A 62 3.58 -14.66 -9.47
CA GLY A 62 2.70 -15.30 -10.45
C GLY A 62 1.22 -15.12 -10.16
N CYS A 63 0.89 -14.65 -8.96
CA CYS A 63 -0.51 -14.35 -8.63
C CYS A 63 -0.90 -12.99 -9.17
N ASN A 64 -2.20 -12.76 -9.30
CA ASN A 64 -2.73 -11.46 -9.67
C ASN A 64 -2.84 -10.57 -8.44
N TRP A 65 -3.03 -9.27 -8.67
CA TRP A 65 -3.28 -8.36 -7.56
C TRP A 65 -4.51 -8.77 -6.76
N VAL A 66 -5.52 -9.28 -7.43
CA VAL A 66 -6.78 -9.68 -6.80
C VAL A 66 -7.10 -11.12 -7.21
N ASP A 67 -7.46 -11.93 -6.22
CA ASP A 67 -8.04 -13.25 -6.51
C ASP A 67 -9.47 -13.06 -6.97
N ARG A 68 -9.84 -13.73 -8.05
CA ARG A 68 -11.19 -13.70 -8.55
C ARG A 68 -12.12 -14.18 -7.44
N ASP A 69 -13.26 -13.67 -7.30
CA ASP A 69 -14.24 -14.01 -6.27
C ASP A 69 -13.96 -13.46 -4.89
N SER A 70 -12.94 -12.65 -4.73
CA SER A 70 -12.64 -12.01 -3.44
C SER A 70 -13.05 -10.55 -3.47
N LEU A 71 -13.64 -10.09 -2.36
CA LEU A 71 -13.95 -8.67 -2.19
C LEU A 71 -12.68 -7.85 -2.00
N ARG A 72 -11.66 -8.47 -1.44
CA ARG A 72 -10.36 -7.88 -1.28
C ARG A 72 -9.33 -8.99 -1.21
N THR A 73 -8.13 -8.68 -1.64
CA THR A 73 -7.05 -9.66 -1.65
C THR A 73 -5.84 -9.07 -0.95
N TYR A 74 -5.16 -9.91 -0.19
CA TYR A 74 -3.92 -9.53 0.48
C TYR A 74 -2.75 -10.19 -0.21
N ARG A 75 -1.76 -9.37 -0.56
CA ARG A 75 -0.44 -9.84 -0.96
C ARG A 75 0.55 -9.28 0.05
N HIS A 76 1.76 -9.75 0.06
CA HIS A 76 2.70 -9.40 1.12
C HIS A 76 4.01 -8.92 0.54
N LEU A 77 4.43 -7.75 1.00
CA LEU A 77 5.76 -7.22 0.69
C LEU A 77 6.74 -7.68 1.76
N ILE A 78 8.00 -7.81 1.35
CA ILE A 78 9.08 -8.09 2.28
C ILE A 78 10.24 -7.17 1.93
N ASP A 79 10.93 -6.66 2.94
CA ASP A 79 12.09 -5.81 2.71
C ASP A 79 13.38 -6.61 2.95
N THR A 80 14.52 -5.94 2.82
CA THR A 80 15.81 -6.62 2.95
C THR A 80 16.10 -7.06 4.38
N ARG A 81 15.35 -6.59 5.35
CA ARG A 81 15.51 -6.99 6.75
C ARG A 81 14.61 -8.14 7.12
N GLY A 82 13.73 -8.55 6.21
CA GLY A 82 12.79 -9.63 6.50
C GLY A 82 11.46 -9.17 7.08
N ASP A 83 11.24 -7.87 7.20
CA ASP A 83 9.97 -7.34 7.67
C ASP A 83 8.93 -7.42 6.56
N THR A 84 7.70 -7.74 6.91
CA THR A 84 6.62 -7.92 5.94
C THR A 84 5.50 -6.92 6.17
N LEU A 85 4.80 -6.60 5.07
CA LEU A 85 3.68 -5.67 5.12
C LEU A 85 2.58 -6.18 4.19
N PRO A 86 1.35 -6.38 4.70
CA PRO A 86 0.25 -6.76 3.82
C PRO A 86 -0.12 -5.62 2.86
N VAL A 87 -0.38 -5.99 1.63
CA VAL A 87 -0.89 -5.07 0.60
C VAL A 87 -2.31 -5.47 0.31
N ARG A 88 -3.26 -4.60 0.61
CA ARG A 88 -4.68 -4.87 0.44
C ARG A 88 -5.17 -4.24 -0.85
N THR A 89 -5.79 -5.04 -1.70
CA THR A 89 -6.35 -4.56 -2.96
C THR A 89 -7.84 -4.92 -3.01
N SER A 90 -8.65 -3.94 -3.37
CA SER A 90 -10.08 -4.14 -3.52
C SER A 90 -10.38 -5.07 -4.71
N GLY A 91 -11.39 -5.91 -4.57
CA GLY A 91 -11.85 -6.74 -5.68
C GLY A 91 -12.35 -5.94 -6.87
N TYR A 92 -12.61 -4.66 -6.67
CA TYR A 92 -13.06 -3.78 -7.76
C TYR A 92 -11.93 -2.98 -8.40
N ALA A 93 -10.69 -3.22 -8.02
CA ALA A 93 -9.55 -2.51 -8.60
C ALA A 93 -9.44 -2.84 -10.08
N THR A 94 -9.23 -1.81 -10.90
CA THR A 94 -9.16 -1.99 -12.34
C THR A 94 -7.96 -2.83 -12.77
N TYR A 95 -6.92 -2.87 -11.95
CA TYR A 95 -5.71 -3.64 -12.23
C TYR A 95 -5.72 -5.02 -11.56
N GLY A 96 -6.86 -5.42 -11.00
CA GLY A 96 -6.92 -6.66 -10.21
C GLY A 96 -6.54 -7.91 -10.97
N ASP A 97 -6.81 -7.95 -12.26
CA ASP A 97 -6.51 -9.13 -13.08
C ASP A 97 -5.07 -9.15 -13.60
N THR A 98 -4.26 -8.16 -13.28
CA THR A 98 -2.85 -8.18 -13.67
C THR A 98 -2.01 -8.84 -12.59
N LYS A 99 -0.89 -9.40 -13.00
CA LYS A 99 0.00 -10.07 -12.07
C LYS A 99 0.77 -9.05 -11.24
N ILE A 100 1.06 -9.42 -10.00
CA ILE A 100 1.94 -8.59 -9.18
C ILE A 100 3.35 -8.63 -9.78
N PRO A 101 4.11 -7.54 -9.60
CA PRO A 101 5.46 -7.51 -10.17
C PRO A 101 6.37 -8.52 -9.49
N SER A 102 7.28 -9.10 -10.27
CA SER A 102 8.16 -10.15 -9.78
C SER A 102 9.52 -9.65 -9.31
N GLY A 103 9.87 -8.39 -9.61
CA GLY A 103 11.16 -7.84 -9.20
C GLY A 103 11.09 -7.17 -7.84
N SER A 104 12.08 -6.32 -7.58
CA SER A 104 12.09 -5.48 -6.39
C SER A 104 12.18 -4.02 -6.78
N GLY A 105 11.86 -3.13 -5.86
CA GLY A 105 11.92 -1.70 -6.14
C GLY A 105 11.06 -0.90 -5.19
N THR A 106 10.35 0.07 -5.73
CA THR A 106 9.55 1.00 -4.92
C THR A 106 8.07 0.80 -5.15
N ILE A 107 7.29 1.04 -4.13
CA ILE A 107 5.84 1.09 -4.23
C ILE A 107 5.33 2.15 -3.26
N ASP A 108 4.33 2.91 -3.69
CA ASP A 108 3.69 3.86 -2.81
C ASP A 108 2.20 3.61 -2.72
N GLY A 109 1.61 4.12 -1.68
CA GLY A 109 0.18 3.96 -1.45
C GLY A 109 -0.20 4.58 -0.13
N ILE A 110 -1.43 4.33 0.28
CA ILE A 110 -1.96 4.86 1.52
C ILE A 110 -1.95 3.76 2.57
N LEU A 111 -1.43 4.08 3.74
CA LEU A 111 -1.46 3.15 4.87
C LEU A 111 -2.84 3.15 5.50
N TYR A 112 -3.27 1.97 5.90
CA TYR A 112 -4.52 1.80 6.62
C TYR A 112 -4.24 0.94 7.84
N SER A 113 -4.57 1.43 9.02
CA SER A 113 -4.34 0.66 10.23
C SER A 113 -5.63 0.10 10.77
N SER A 114 -5.53 -1.10 11.32
CA SER A 114 -6.65 -1.79 11.94
C SER A 114 -6.14 -2.46 13.20
N ARG A 115 -7.01 -3.19 13.88
CA ARG A 115 -6.59 -3.94 15.06
C ARG A 115 -5.50 -4.95 14.75
N LYS A 116 -5.49 -5.44 13.51
CA LYS A 116 -4.53 -6.46 13.11
C LYS A 116 -3.19 -5.88 12.72
N GLY A 117 -3.09 -4.56 12.61
CA GLY A 117 -1.86 -3.93 12.22
C GLY A 117 -2.06 -2.98 11.05
N VAL A 118 -0.99 -2.73 10.33
CA VAL A 118 -0.98 -1.74 9.25
C VAL A 118 -0.94 -2.46 7.91
N GLU A 119 -1.69 -1.94 6.95
CA GLU A 119 -1.76 -2.47 5.60
C GLU A 119 -1.49 -1.36 4.61
N LEU A 120 -0.94 -1.71 3.45
CA LEU A 120 -0.74 -0.75 2.36
C LEU A 120 -1.84 -0.93 1.34
N CYS A 121 -2.46 0.17 0.94
CA CYS A 121 -3.45 0.18 -0.14
C CYS A 121 -2.84 0.93 -1.32
N PRO A 122 -2.40 0.24 -2.38
CA PRO A 122 -1.80 0.92 -3.53
C PRO A 122 -2.85 1.77 -4.23
N ILE A 123 -2.41 2.89 -4.79
CA ILE A 123 -3.29 3.76 -5.55
C ILE A 123 -3.58 3.13 -6.92
N SER A 124 -2.55 2.55 -7.53
CA SER A 124 -2.70 1.85 -8.79
C SER A 124 -1.50 0.94 -9.01
N ALA A 125 -1.61 0.01 -9.95
CA ALA A 125 -0.52 -0.91 -10.25
C ALA A 125 0.70 -0.19 -10.81
N THR A 126 0.51 0.94 -11.47
CA THR A 126 1.63 1.67 -12.06
C THR A 126 2.52 2.33 -11.01
N ARG A 127 2.07 2.37 -9.76
CA ARG A 127 2.87 2.93 -8.67
C ARG A 127 3.85 1.92 -8.12
N ALA A 128 3.75 0.67 -8.51
CA ALA A 128 4.69 -0.37 -8.09
C ALA A 128 5.80 -0.46 -9.15
N LYS A 129 6.93 0.16 -8.85
CA LYS A 129 8.04 0.25 -9.81
C LYS A 129 9.12 -0.72 -9.40
N PHE A 130 8.88 -1.99 -9.68
CA PHE A 130 9.77 -3.08 -9.31
C PHE A 130 10.61 -3.48 -10.52
N THR A 131 11.56 -2.62 -10.83
CA THR A 131 12.41 -2.80 -12.02
C THR A 131 13.74 -3.46 -11.70
N GLU A 132 14.06 -3.67 -10.43
CA GLU A 132 15.31 -4.28 -10.02
C GLU A 132 15.13 -5.77 -9.80
N PRO A 133 16.22 -6.56 -9.85
CA PRO A 133 16.11 -7.98 -9.58
C PRO A 133 15.69 -8.24 -8.14
N ARG A 134 15.15 -9.43 -7.92
CA ARG A 134 14.80 -9.85 -6.56
C ARG A 134 16.06 -9.98 -5.72
N PHE A 135 15.91 -9.68 -4.44
CA PHE A 135 17.00 -9.87 -3.50
C PHE A 135 16.83 -11.15 -2.69
#